data_f62298890b6c898a0274640a363cf38c
#
_entry.id   f62298890b6c898a0274640a363cf38c
#
_cell.length_a   1.000
_cell.length_b   1.000
_cell.length_c   1.000
_cell.angle_alpha   90.00
_cell.angle_beta   90.00
_cell.angle_gamma   90.00
#
_symmetry.space_group_name_H-M   'P 1'
#
loop_
_entity.id
_entity.type
_entity.pdbx_description
1 polymer ?
#
loop_
_entity_poly.entity_id
_entity_poly.type
_entity_poly.pdbx_seq_one_letter_code
_entity_poly.pdbx_strand_id
1 'polypeptide(L)'
;MKLNLIVLRTTRIEEMRTFYSALGARFEKERHGNGPEHYAATLDDDLVLELYPSVDGAMPDSGLRLGVRVDNIEETLRSIGQSVAPRQTQWGLRAVVRDPDGRTVELLQIQS
;
A
#
# COMPACT_ATOMS: atom_id res chain seq x y z
N MET A 1 3.60 22.01 -2.07
CA MET A 1 4.39 20.75 -2.07
C MET A 1 3.53 19.68 -2.75
N LYS A 2 4.15 18.90 -3.62
CA LYS A 2 3.47 17.74 -4.24
C LYS A 2 4.30 16.49 -3.94
N LEU A 3 3.68 15.50 -3.34
CA LEU A 3 4.35 14.23 -3.09
C LEU A 3 4.38 13.44 -4.39
N ASN A 4 5.57 13.01 -4.83
CA ASN A 4 5.69 12.29 -6.09
C ASN A 4 6.31 10.90 -5.96
N LEU A 5 6.80 10.53 -4.78
CA LEU A 5 7.45 9.25 -4.58
C LEU A 5 7.32 8.79 -3.13
N ILE A 6 6.91 7.55 -2.95
CA ILE A 6 6.98 6.85 -1.67
C ILE A 6 7.75 5.56 -1.90
N VAL A 7 8.78 5.31 -1.08
CA VAL A 7 9.53 4.06 -1.12
C VAL A 7 9.28 3.31 0.20
N LEU A 8 8.78 2.09 0.08
CA LEU A 8 8.60 1.21 1.22
C LEU A 8 9.64 0.10 1.15
N ARG A 9 10.44 -0.04 2.19
CA ARG A 9 11.46 -1.09 2.25
C ARG A 9 10.92 -2.26 3.06
N THR A 10 11.19 -3.48 2.60
CA THR A 10 10.56 -4.66 3.16
C THR A 10 11.43 -5.89 3.01
N THR A 11 11.36 -6.80 3.97
CA THR A 11 11.92 -8.14 3.85
C THR A 11 10.91 -9.11 3.24
N ARG A 12 9.69 -8.65 2.93
CA ARG A 12 8.58 -9.45 2.43
C ARG A 12 8.02 -8.87 1.13
N ILE A 13 8.90 -8.69 0.15
CA ILE A 13 8.55 -7.89 -1.03
C ILE A 13 7.39 -8.49 -1.83
N GLU A 14 7.30 -9.82 -1.95
CA GLU A 14 6.20 -10.45 -2.69
C GLU A 14 4.87 -10.33 -1.95
N GLU A 15 4.89 -10.47 -0.64
CA GLU A 15 3.67 -10.30 0.17
C GLU A 15 3.20 -8.84 0.12
N MET A 16 4.13 -7.89 0.15
CA MET A 16 3.83 -6.47 0.02
C MET A 16 3.25 -6.17 -1.36
N ARG A 17 3.83 -6.73 -2.42
CA ARG A 17 3.31 -6.58 -3.78
C ARG A 17 1.87 -7.09 -3.87
N THR A 18 1.62 -8.27 -3.31
CA THR A 18 0.28 -8.86 -3.31
C THR A 18 -0.72 -7.97 -2.57
N PHE A 19 -0.33 -7.47 -1.40
CA PHE A 19 -1.19 -6.62 -0.59
C PHE A 19 -1.56 -5.32 -1.33
N TYR A 20 -0.56 -4.57 -1.79
CA TYR A 20 -0.82 -3.29 -2.43
C TYR A 20 -1.44 -3.44 -3.82
N SER A 21 -1.20 -4.56 -4.51
CA SER A 21 -1.91 -4.87 -5.75
C SER A 21 -3.40 -5.07 -5.51
N ALA A 22 -3.77 -5.68 -4.40
CA ALA A 22 -5.17 -5.85 -4.03
C ALA A 22 -5.85 -4.51 -3.70
N LEU A 23 -5.08 -3.50 -3.32
CA LEU A 23 -5.59 -2.14 -3.14
C LEU A 23 -5.71 -1.36 -4.44
N GLY A 24 -5.17 -1.89 -5.53
CA GLY A 24 -5.27 -1.28 -6.85
C GLY A 24 -3.96 -0.85 -7.49
N ALA A 25 -2.83 -1.02 -6.81
CA ALA A 25 -1.53 -0.67 -7.38
C ALA A 25 -1.13 -1.69 -8.45
N ARG A 26 -0.64 -1.20 -9.57
CA ARG A 26 -0.16 -2.07 -10.66
C ARG A 26 1.36 -1.96 -10.72
N PHE A 27 2.03 -2.97 -10.20
CA PHE A 27 3.49 -2.96 -10.08
C PHE A 27 4.15 -3.55 -11.32
N GLU A 28 5.27 -2.92 -11.68
CA GLU A 28 6.20 -3.46 -12.66
C GLU A 28 7.52 -3.71 -11.94
N LYS A 29 8.18 -4.81 -12.32
CA LYS A 29 9.49 -5.13 -11.77
C LYS A 29 10.54 -4.30 -12.50
N GLU A 30 11.42 -3.65 -11.75
CA GLU A 30 12.44 -2.78 -12.30
C GLU A 30 13.81 -3.07 -11.67
N ARG A 31 14.86 -2.70 -12.39
CA ARG A 31 16.23 -2.70 -11.90
C ARG A 31 16.97 -1.56 -12.57
N HIS A 32 17.60 -0.73 -11.77
CA HIS A 32 18.40 0.38 -12.27
C HIS A 32 19.89 0.05 -12.10
N GLY A 33 20.59 -0.13 -13.22
CA GLY A 33 22.02 -0.48 -13.20
C GLY A 33 22.26 -1.78 -12.46
N ASN A 34 23.17 -1.73 -11.48
CA ASN A 34 23.52 -2.87 -10.65
C ASN A 34 22.74 -2.89 -9.32
N GLY A 35 21.70 -2.06 -9.21
CA GLY A 35 20.87 -2.01 -8.02
C GLY A 35 19.99 -3.26 -7.87
N PRO A 36 19.29 -3.38 -6.75
CA PRO A 36 18.39 -4.51 -6.54
C PRO A 36 17.16 -4.44 -7.43
N GLU A 37 16.60 -5.59 -7.75
CA GLU A 37 15.27 -5.62 -8.35
C GLU A 37 14.27 -5.10 -7.34
N HIS A 38 13.33 -4.30 -7.81
CA HIS A 38 12.29 -3.73 -6.98
C HIS A 38 11.01 -3.61 -7.80
N TYR A 39 9.91 -3.24 -7.15
CA TYR A 39 8.65 -3.02 -7.83
C TYR A 39 8.30 -1.55 -7.78
N ALA A 40 7.72 -1.04 -8.86
CA ALA A 40 7.25 0.33 -8.94
C ALA A 40 5.85 0.36 -9.54
N ALA A 41 4.98 1.18 -8.97
CA ALA A 41 3.64 1.41 -9.48
C ALA A 41 3.40 2.93 -9.57
N THR A 42 2.88 3.38 -10.70
CA THR A 42 2.41 4.75 -10.81
C THR A 42 0.96 4.77 -10.36
N LEU A 43 0.69 5.54 -9.33
CA LEU A 43 -0.66 5.71 -8.78
C LEU A 43 -1.31 6.92 -9.45
N ASP A 44 -2.56 7.19 -9.09
CA ASP A 44 -3.24 8.37 -9.56
C ASP A 44 -2.45 9.63 -9.19
N ASP A 45 -2.53 10.65 -10.02
CA ASP A 45 -1.82 11.93 -9.85
C ASP A 45 -0.29 11.80 -9.91
N ASP A 46 0.21 10.80 -10.62
CA ASP A 46 1.64 10.59 -10.89
C ASP A 46 2.50 10.29 -9.65
N LEU A 47 1.88 9.92 -8.54
CA LEU A 47 2.62 9.45 -7.37
C LEU A 47 3.13 8.04 -7.65
N VAL A 48 4.44 7.85 -7.49
CA VAL A 48 5.07 6.54 -7.65
C VAL A 48 5.22 5.88 -6.30
N LEU A 49 4.76 4.63 -6.20
CA LEU A 49 4.97 3.79 -5.03
C LEU A 49 5.97 2.70 -5.40
N GLU A 50 7.07 2.65 -4.66
CA GLU A 50 8.10 1.64 -4.90
C GLU A 50 8.25 0.72 -3.70
N LEU A 51 8.45 -0.57 -3.98
CA LEU A 51 8.75 -1.57 -2.98
C LEU A 51 10.18 -2.03 -3.21
N TYR A 52 11.04 -1.80 -2.21
CA TYR A 52 12.45 -2.17 -2.26
C TYR A 52 12.76 -3.24 -1.24
N PRO A 53 13.67 -4.16 -1.54
CA PRO A 53 14.13 -5.10 -0.51
C PRO A 53 14.89 -4.33 0.57
N SER A 54 14.64 -4.70 1.82
CA SER A 54 15.37 -4.13 2.94
C SER A 54 16.80 -4.62 2.97
N VAL A 55 17.68 -3.77 3.47
CA VAL A 55 19.00 -4.23 3.87
C VAL A 55 18.91 -5.05 5.15
N ASP A 56 19.89 -5.93 5.35
CA ASP A 56 19.91 -6.86 6.48
C ASP A 56 19.66 -6.15 7.82
N GLY A 57 18.74 -6.70 8.59
CA GLY A 57 18.46 -6.24 9.95
C GLY A 57 17.67 -4.95 10.05
N ALA A 58 17.26 -4.36 8.92
CA ALA A 58 16.45 -3.16 8.96
C ALA A 58 15.04 -3.48 9.48
N MET A 59 14.57 -2.68 10.44
CA MET A 59 13.21 -2.81 10.94
C MET A 59 12.24 -2.13 9.98
N PRO A 60 11.04 -2.69 9.77
CA PRO A 60 10.02 -1.99 8.99
C PRO A 60 9.64 -0.67 9.63
N ASP A 61 9.28 0.31 8.82
CA ASP A 61 8.78 1.59 9.30
C ASP A 61 7.31 1.45 9.67
N SER A 62 7.05 0.91 10.85
CA SER A 62 5.70 0.65 11.33
C SER A 62 4.99 1.92 11.83
N GLY A 63 5.72 3.01 11.96
CA GLY A 63 5.14 4.29 12.35
C GLY A 63 4.47 5.01 11.19
N LEU A 64 4.74 4.59 9.97
CA LEU A 64 4.13 5.20 8.80
C LEU A 64 2.66 4.80 8.68
N ARG A 65 1.82 5.78 8.38
CA ARG A 65 0.39 5.57 8.17
C ARG A 65 0.01 6.06 6.78
N LEU A 66 -0.59 5.19 6.00
CA LEU A 66 -1.00 5.51 4.64
C LEU A 66 -2.52 5.55 4.55
N GLY A 67 -3.05 6.49 3.79
CA GLY A 67 -4.47 6.53 3.46
C GLY A 67 -4.66 6.20 1.98
N VAL A 68 -5.55 5.26 1.68
CA VAL A 68 -5.82 4.81 0.32
C VAL A 68 -7.32 4.90 0.06
N ARG A 69 -7.69 5.58 -1.02
CA ARG A 69 -9.08 5.59 -1.46
C ARG A 69 -9.32 4.38 -2.35
N VAL A 70 -10.39 3.65 -2.08
CA VAL A 70 -10.77 2.47 -2.87
C VAL A 70 -12.22 2.64 -3.35
N ASP A 71 -12.53 1.97 -4.46
CA ASP A 71 -13.87 2.05 -5.05
C ASP A 71 -14.92 1.25 -4.28
N ASN A 72 -14.53 0.08 -3.78
CA ASN A 72 -15.41 -0.80 -3.02
C ASN A 72 -14.66 -1.40 -1.85
N ILE A 73 -14.90 -0.84 -0.67
CA ILE A 73 -14.12 -1.17 0.52
C ILE A 73 -14.36 -2.62 0.98
N GLU A 74 -15.59 -3.12 0.85
CA GLU A 74 -15.89 -4.49 1.27
C GLU A 74 -15.18 -5.51 0.38
N GLU A 75 -15.18 -5.26 -0.93
CA GLU A 75 -14.47 -6.11 -1.88
C GLU A 75 -12.96 -6.07 -1.63
N THR A 76 -12.42 -4.88 -1.38
CA THR A 76 -11.01 -4.73 -1.07
C THR A 76 -10.63 -5.51 0.18
N LEU A 77 -11.43 -5.41 1.24
CA LEU A 77 -11.19 -6.14 2.49
C LEU A 77 -11.19 -7.65 2.26
N ARG A 78 -12.12 -8.15 1.46
CA ARG A 78 -12.13 -9.57 1.10
C ARG A 78 -10.83 -9.95 0.36
N SER A 79 -10.41 -9.13 -0.57
CA SER A 79 -9.21 -9.40 -1.37
C SER A 79 -7.94 -9.49 -0.53
N ILE A 80 -7.84 -8.69 0.53
CA ILE A 80 -6.68 -8.74 1.43
C ILE A 80 -6.87 -9.70 2.59
N GLY A 81 -8.03 -10.37 2.67
CA GLY A 81 -8.29 -11.40 3.69
C GLY A 81 -8.45 -10.86 5.09
N GLN A 82 -8.95 -9.64 5.25
CA GLN A 82 -9.15 -9.04 6.57
C GLN A 82 -10.64 -8.87 6.87
N SER A 83 -11.03 -9.30 8.07
CA SER A 83 -12.42 -9.32 8.52
C SER A 83 -12.76 -8.09 9.37
N VAL A 84 -12.43 -6.92 8.85
CA VAL A 84 -12.74 -5.65 9.50
C VAL A 84 -14.06 -5.12 8.95
N ALA A 85 -14.94 -4.65 9.85
CA ALA A 85 -16.20 -4.03 9.43
C ALA A 85 -15.95 -2.56 9.13
N PRO A 86 -16.26 -2.07 7.92
CA PRO A 86 -16.13 -0.66 7.62
C PRO A 86 -17.10 0.16 8.48
N ARG A 87 -16.68 1.37 8.84
CA ARG A 87 -17.48 2.29 9.63
C ARG A 87 -17.83 3.51 8.80
N GLN A 88 -19.07 3.98 8.97
CA GLN A 88 -19.50 5.22 8.34
C GLN A 88 -18.85 6.41 9.02
N THR A 89 -18.26 7.29 8.25
CA THR A 89 -17.70 8.56 8.74
C THR A 89 -18.24 9.70 7.89
N GLN A 90 -17.92 10.93 8.29
CA GLN A 90 -18.34 12.09 7.50
C GLN A 90 -17.67 12.13 6.10
N TRP A 91 -16.58 11.41 5.92
CA TRP A 91 -15.86 11.36 4.63
C TRP A 91 -16.24 10.14 3.78
N GLY A 92 -16.97 9.18 4.34
CA GLY A 92 -17.36 7.95 3.67
C GLY A 92 -17.13 6.73 4.55
N LEU A 93 -17.15 5.55 3.94
CA LEU A 93 -16.86 4.30 4.64
C LEU A 93 -15.35 4.16 4.85
N ARG A 94 -14.95 3.83 6.06
CA ARG A 94 -13.55 3.76 6.46
C ARG A 94 -13.24 2.45 7.17
N ALA A 95 -12.09 1.90 6.89
CA ALA A 95 -11.56 0.75 7.63
C ALA A 95 -10.05 0.93 7.81
N VAL A 96 -9.52 0.44 8.92
CA VAL A 96 -8.08 0.47 9.20
C VAL A 96 -7.57 -0.95 9.15
N VAL A 97 -6.56 -1.17 8.32
CA VAL A 97 -5.92 -2.46 8.16
C VAL A 97 -4.42 -2.31 8.34
N ARG A 98 -3.69 -3.41 8.28
CA ARG A 98 -2.23 -3.38 8.35
C ARG A 98 -1.66 -4.10 7.14
N ASP A 99 -0.57 -3.54 6.59
CA ASP A 99 0.15 -4.23 5.54
C ASP A 99 0.97 -5.37 6.13
N PRO A 100 1.61 -6.22 5.31
CA PRO A 100 2.39 -7.36 5.85
C PRO A 100 3.52 -7.00 6.80
N ASP A 101 4.01 -5.77 6.74
CA ASP A 101 5.06 -5.29 7.65
C ASP A 101 4.51 -4.57 8.88
N GLY A 102 3.18 -4.50 9.01
CA GLY A 102 2.53 -3.89 10.17
C GLY A 102 2.27 -2.41 10.07
N ARG A 103 2.51 -1.78 8.91
CA ARG A 103 2.16 -0.37 8.72
C ARG A 103 0.65 -0.21 8.72
N THR A 104 0.18 0.86 9.33
CA THR A 104 -1.24 1.18 9.34
C THR A 104 -1.66 1.71 7.97
N VAL A 105 -2.72 1.12 7.41
CA VAL A 105 -3.30 1.57 6.15
C VAL A 105 -4.78 1.86 6.38
N GLU A 106 -5.19 3.09 6.10
CA GLU A 106 -6.59 3.47 6.14
C GLU A 106 -7.20 3.32 4.76
N LEU A 107 -8.28 2.59 4.67
CA LEU A 107 -9.06 2.49 3.46
C LEU A 107 -10.26 3.42 3.56
N LEU A 108 -10.54 4.16 2.50
CA LEU A 108 -11.66 5.07 2.44
C LEU A 108 -12.41 4.88 1.14
N GLN A 109 -13.72 4.63 1.24
CA GLN A 109 -14.61 4.63 0.09
C GLN A 109 -15.50 5.86 0.21
N ILE A 110 -15.33 6.78 -0.73
CA ILE A 110 -16.14 7.99 -0.75
C ILE A 110 -17.52 7.62 -1.29
N GLN A 111 -18.54 8.06 -0.59
CA GLN A 111 -19.92 7.85 -1.02
C GLN A 111 -20.41 9.09 -1.74
N SER A 112 -20.98 8.86 -2.89
CA SER A 112 -21.58 9.93 -3.70
C SER A 112 -23.05 10.10 -3.36
#